data_31e99016e5130d72b4d13009c016f437
#
_entry.id   31e99016e5130d72b4d13009c016f437
#
_cell.length_a   1.000
_cell.length_b   1.000
_cell.length_c   1.000
_cell.angle_alpha   90.00
_cell.angle_beta   90.00
_cell.angle_gamma   90.00
#
_symmetry.space_group_name_H-M   'P 1'
#
loop_
_entity.id
_entity.type
_entity.pdbx_description
1 polymer ?
#
loop_
_entity_poly.entity_id
_entity_poly.type
_entity_poly.pdbx_seq_one_letter_code
_entity_poly.pdbx_strand_id
1 'polypeptide(L)'
;MVSAVDPYSGTIASANSVDTYEEPLVAYQSLQLVPLAGVEYVRGSFEVLTGEEARPITVKRAANPEPGSVKAFALSQVEAKGWNYDQFSCLVKLWERESNWRWNATNKSSGAYGIPQSLPATKMAKAGPDWRTNPETQVRWGINYIDGRYGSPC
;
A
#
# COMPACT_ATOMS: atom_id res chain seq x y z
N MET A 1 12.40 29.85 -26.75
CA MET A 1 11.62 28.73 -27.29
C MET A 1 11.77 27.56 -26.32
N VAL A 2 10.72 27.15 -25.68
CA VAL A 2 10.73 25.97 -24.80
C VAL A 2 10.03 24.85 -25.56
N SER A 3 10.78 23.81 -25.93
CA SER A 3 10.22 22.62 -26.59
C SER A 3 9.81 21.62 -25.52
N ALA A 4 8.55 21.26 -25.48
CA ALA A 4 8.05 20.16 -24.66
C ALA A 4 8.04 18.89 -25.50
N VAL A 5 8.62 17.83 -24.98
CA VAL A 5 8.60 16.50 -25.60
C VAL A 5 7.51 15.70 -24.94
N ASP A 6 6.56 15.21 -25.73
CA ASP A 6 5.55 14.27 -25.25
C ASP A 6 6.17 12.87 -25.18
N PRO A 7 6.28 12.27 -23.99
CA PRO A 7 6.93 10.98 -23.81
C PRO A 7 6.16 9.81 -24.44
N TYR A 8 4.93 10.02 -24.90
CA TYR A 8 4.08 8.96 -25.45
C TYR A 8 3.93 9.03 -26.99
N SER A 9 4.15 10.20 -27.59
CA SER A 9 3.96 10.36 -29.03
C SER A 9 5.26 10.38 -29.84
N GLY A 10 6.42 10.58 -29.20
CA GLY A 10 7.70 10.71 -29.87
C GLY A 10 7.83 11.94 -30.79
N THR A 11 6.87 12.85 -30.75
CA THR A 11 6.85 14.09 -31.56
C THR A 11 7.19 15.31 -30.72
N ILE A 12 8.02 16.20 -31.25
CA ILE A 12 8.37 17.46 -30.60
C ILE A 12 7.28 18.48 -30.96
N ALA A 13 6.52 18.90 -29.96
CA ALA A 13 5.58 19.99 -30.13
C ALA A 13 6.30 21.34 -30.01
N SER A 14 6.28 22.16 -31.04
CA SER A 14 6.77 23.53 -31.00
C SER A 14 5.64 24.48 -30.59
N ALA A 15 5.84 25.22 -29.51
CA ALA A 15 4.81 26.07 -28.90
C ALA A 15 4.48 27.36 -29.72
N ASN A 16 4.90 27.51 -30.98
CA ASN A 16 4.75 28.73 -31.78
C ASN A 16 3.94 28.60 -33.09
N SER A 17 3.20 27.52 -33.28
CA SER A 17 2.19 27.47 -34.31
C SER A 17 0.81 27.59 -33.70
N VAL A 18 0.23 28.78 -33.81
CA VAL A 18 -1.23 28.90 -33.73
C VAL A 18 -1.73 28.38 -35.07
N ASP A 19 -1.60 27.10 -35.29
CA ASP A 19 -2.39 26.42 -36.29
C ASP A 19 -3.79 26.32 -35.72
N THR A 20 -4.69 27.06 -36.36
CA THR A 20 -6.11 26.77 -36.28
C THR A 20 -6.31 25.35 -36.78
N TYR A 21 -6.17 24.38 -35.89
CA TYR A 21 -6.61 23.03 -36.13
C TYR A 21 -8.14 23.09 -36.23
N GLU A 22 -8.64 23.14 -37.46
CA GLU A 22 -9.99 22.65 -37.72
C GLU A 22 -9.89 21.14 -37.48
N GLU A 23 -10.15 20.70 -36.25
CA GLU A 23 -10.35 19.29 -35.98
C GLU A 23 -11.46 18.78 -36.89
N PRO A 24 -11.20 17.74 -37.72
CA PRO A 24 -12.31 17.04 -38.33
C PRO A 24 -13.20 16.60 -37.18
N LEU A 25 -14.46 17.00 -37.23
CA LEU A 25 -15.50 16.60 -36.31
C LEU A 25 -15.58 15.06 -36.31
N VAL A 26 -14.64 14.41 -35.67
CA VAL A 26 -14.83 13.02 -35.25
C VAL A 26 -16.00 13.10 -34.29
N ALA A 27 -17.10 12.49 -34.66
CA ALA A 27 -18.30 12.45 -33.85
C ALA A 27 -17.94 11.76 -32.53
N TYR A 28 -17.40 12.54 -31.61
CA TYR A 28 -17.46 12.17 -30.21
C TYR A 28 -18.94 12.01 -29.91
N GLN A 29 -19.31 10.92 -29.27
CA GLN A 29 -20.64 10.77 -28.73
C GLN A 29 -20.91 12.02 -27.89
N SER A 30 -21.48 13.04 -28.53
CA SER A 30 -22.06 14.16 -27.82
C SER A 30 -23.23 13.58 -27.09
N LEU A 31 -23.04 13.29 -25.80
CA LEU A 31 -24.14 13.13 -24.88
C LEU A 31 -24.89 14.46 -24.92
N GLN A 32 -25.89 14.56 -25.81
CA GLN A 32 -26.86 15.62 -25.73
C GLN A 32 -27.65 15.32 -24.47
N LEU A 33 -27.22 15.96 -23.38
CA LEU A 33 -28.04 16.11 -22.20
C LEU A 33 -29.24 16.94 -22.62
N VAL A 34 -30.31 16.27 -23.01
CA VAL A 34 -31.61 16.93 -23.16
C VAL A 34 -31.95 17.41 -21.76
N PRO A 35 -32.01 18.74 -21.51
CA PRO A 35 -32.43 19.22 -20.20
C PRO A 35 -33.88 18.78 -20.02
N LEU A 36 -34.09 17.77 -19.16
CA LEU A 36 -35.40 17.50 -18.63
C LEU A 36 -35.81 18.74 -17.85
N ALA A 37 -36.74 19.51 -18.40
CA ALA A 37 -37.27 20.71 -17.75
C ALA A 37 -37.78 20.29 -16.37
N GLY A 38 -37.15 20.84 -15.33
CA GLY A 38 -37.55 20.62 -13.94
C GLY A 38 -36.60 19.74 -13.09
N VAL A 39 -35.46 19.24 -13.67
CA VAL A 39 -34.44 18.58 -12.84
C VAL A 39 -33.33 19.57 -12.54
N GLU A 40 -33.43 20.20 -11.40
CA GLU A 40 -32.35 21.00 -10.83
C GLU A 40 -31.26 20.01 -10.36
N TYR A 41 -30.16 19.90 -11.09
CA TYR A 41 -28.98 19.16 -10.63
C TYR A 41 -28.33 19.99 -9.51
N VAL A 42 -28.77 19.76 -8.28
CA VAL A 42 -28.02 20.20 -7.13
C VAL A 42 -26.77 19.34 -7.09
N ARG A 43 -25.62 19.90 -7.44
CA ARG A 43 -24.34 19.28 -7.10
C ARG A 43 -24.38 19.04 -5.60
N GLY A 44 -24.46 17.76 -5.21
CA GLY A 44 -24.38 17.41 -3.81
C GLY A 44 -23.11 18.05 -3.25
N SER A 45 -23.29 18.92 -2.27
CA SER A 45 -22.16 19.46 -1.53
C SER A 45 -21.45 18.27 -0.86
N PHE A 46 -20.25 17.92 -1.32
CA PHE A 46 -19.42 17.00 -0.55
C PHE A 46 -18.68 17.83 0.49
N GLU A 47 -18.80 17.42 1.71
CA GLU A 47 -18.10 18.01 2.83
C GLU A 47 -16.67 17.45 2.84
N VAL A 48 -15.69 18.33 2.65
CA VAL A 48 -14.27 17.94 2.77
C VAL A 48 -13.96 17.93 4.26
N LEU A 49 -13.90 16.73 4.84
CA LEU A 49 -13.43 16.59 6.21
C LEU A 49 -11.96 17.01 6.28
N THR A 50 -11.65 18.00 7.09
CA THR A 50 -10.27 18.38 7.40
C THR A 50 -9.60 17.27 8.21
N GLY A 51 -8.27 17.24 8.27
CA GLY A 51 -7.54 16.18 8.99
C GLY A 51 -7.92 16.04 10.47
N GLU A 52 -8.47 17.09 11.10
CA GLU A 52 -8.99 17.05 12.48
C GLU A 52 -10.38 16.41 12.58
N GLU A 53 -11.20 16.53 11.53
CA GLU A 53 -12.56 15.99 11.48
C GLU A 53 -12.60 14.57 10.89
N ALA A 54 -11.52 14.13 10.26
CA ALA A 54 -11.40 12.76 9.79
C ALA A 54 -11.49 11.81 10.99
N ARG A 55 -12.49 10.93 10.97
CA ARG A 55 -12.62 9.93 12.04
C ARG A 55 -11.31 9.15 12.16
N PRO A 56 -10.71 9.07 13.35
CA PRO A 56 -9.50 8.30 13.53
C PRO A 56 -9.75 6.86 13.08
N ILE A 57 -8.83 6.32 12.30
CA ILE A 57 -8.92 4.91 11.87
C ILE A 57 -8.87 4.07 13.14
N THR A 58 -10.01 3.51 13.54
CA THR A 58 -10.06 2.63 14.71
C THR A 58 -9.45 1.29 14.32
N VAL A 59 -8.20 1.08 14.67
CA VAL A 59 -7.54 -0.22 14.50
C VAL A 59 -8.13 -1.20 15.51
N LYS A 60 -8.76 -2.26 15.01
CA LYS A 60 -9.22 -3.34 15.92
C LYS A 60 -8.00 -3.93 16.60
N ARG A 61 -7.91 -3.72 17.91
CA ARG A 61 -6.77 -4.14 18.73
C ARG A 61 -6.62 -5.66 18.69
N ALA A 62 -5.39 -6.14 18.50
CA ALA A 62 -5.08 -7.56 18.62
C ALA A 62 -5.18 -8.02 20.07
N ALA A 63 -5.40 -9.30 20.31
CA ALA A 63 -5.29 -9.86 21.64
C ALA A 63 -3.83 -9.86 22.12
N ASN A 64 -3.61 -9.77 23.43
CA ASN A 64 -2.28 -9.92 23.99
C ASN A 64 -1.73 -11.31 23.61
N PRO A 65 -0.50 -11.39 23.08
CA PRO A 65 0.07 -12.67 22.69
C PRO A 65 0.46 -13.51 23.92
N GLU A 66 0.37 -14.82 23.77
CA GLU A 66 0.84 -15.76 24.78
C GLU A 66 2.35 -15.57 25.03
N PRO A 67 2.79 -15.55 26.31
CA PRO A 67 4.21 -15.44 26.64
C PRO A 67 5.04 -16.53 25.95
N GLY A 68 6.21 -16.17 25.43
CA GLY A 68 7.11 -17.09 24.72
C GLY A 68 6.69 -17.44 23.28
N SER A 69 5.55 -16.91 22.81
CA SER A 69 5.12 -17.10 21.43
C SER A 69 5.89 -16.20 20.46
N VAL A 70 5.88 -16.58 19.17
CA VAL A 70 6.44 -15.74 18.10
C VAL A 70 5.76 -14.36 18.03
N LYS A 71 4.47 -14.31 18.34
CA LYS A 71 3.73 -13.03 18.42
C LYS A 71 4.21 -12.18 19.62
N ALA A 72 4.55 -12.78 20.75
CA ALA A 72 5.13 -12.07 21.89
C ALA A 72 6.50 -11.51 21.55
N PHE A 73 7.34 -12.28 20.85
CA PHE A 73 8.60 -11.79 20.33
C PHE A 73 8.39 -10.62 19.37
N ALA A 74 7.43 -10.71 18.44
CA ALA A 74 7.12 -9.64 17.52
C ALA A 74 6.65 -8.36 18.24
N LEU A 75 5.85 -8.48 19.32
CA LEU A 75 5.45 -7.35 20.14
C LEU A 75 6.68 -6.64 20.73
N SER A 76 7.61 -7.39 21.33
CA SER A 76 8.84 -6.80 21.88
C SER A 76 9.69 -6.09 20.83
N GLN A 77 9.72 -6.59 19.58
CA GLN A 77 10.44 -5.93 18.48
C GLN A 77 9.72 -4.66 18.00
N VAL A 78 8.39 -4.63 18.00
CA VAL A 78 7.57 -3.46 17.70
C VAL A 78 7.81 -2.37 18.75
N GLU A 79 7.80 -2.73 20.03
CA GLU A 79 8.09 -1.82 21.14
C GLU A 79 9.53 -1.28 21.09
N ALA A 80 10.50 -2.12 20.74
CA ALA A 80 11.89 -1.71 20.56
C ALA A 80 12.08 -0.70 19.41
N LYS A 81 11.19 -0.66 18.43
CA LYS A 81 11.12 0.36 17.37
C LYS A 81 10.43 1.66 17.82
N GLY A 82 9.90 1.71 19.05
CA GLY A 82 9.10 2.83 19.52
C GLY A 82 7.67 2.85 18.97
N TRP A 83 7.23 1.78 18.36
CA TRP A 83 5.87 1.66 17.83
C TRP A 83 4.90 1.23 18.93
N ASN A 84 3.68 1.77 18.88
CA ASN A 84 2.64 1.45 19.84
C ASN A 84 1.92 0.12 19.53
N TYR A 85 1.02 -0.28 20.41
CA TYR A 85 0.26 -1.52 20.27
C TYR A 85 -0.67 -1.56 19.05
N ASP A 86 -1.08 -0.42 18.53
CA ASP A 86 -1.90 -0.36 17.31
C ASP A 86 -1.08 -0.79 16.08
N GLN A 87 0.20 -0.40 16.03
CA GLN A 87 1.13 -0.87 15.01
C GLN A 87 1.34 -2.39 15.10
N PHE A 88 1.44 -2.94 16.32
CA PHE A 88 1.46 -4.38 16.51
C PHE A 88 0.17 -5.05 16.02
N SER A 89 -0.98 -4.44 16.26
CA SER A 89 -2.28 -4.96 15.80
C SER A 89 -2.38 -4.98 14.27
N CYS A 90 -1.83 -3.98 13.58
CA CYS A 90 -1.71 -3.98 12.12
C CYS A 90 -0.77 -5.10 11.64
N LEU A 91 0.38 -5.28 12.29
CA LEU A 91 1.33 -6.33 11.97
C LEU A 91 0.71 -7.72 12.13
N VAL A 92 -0.05 -7.94 13.20
CA VAL A 92 -0.76 -9.22 13.43
C VAL A 92 -1.69 -9.54 12.28
N LYS A 93 -2.52 -8.57 11.87
CA LYS A 93 -3.46 -8.76 10.76
C LYS A 93 -2.76 -8.98 9.42
N LEU A 94 -1.67 -8.26 9.19
CA LEU A 94 -0.86 -8.41 7.98
C LEU A 94 -0.35 -9.83 7.86
N TRP A 95 0.34 -10.33 8.87
CA TRP A 95 0.97 -11.65 8.81
C TRP A 95 -0.01 -12.82 9.01
N GLU A 96 -1.19 -12.58 9.54
CA GLU A 96 -2.30 -13.53 9.46
C GLU A 96 -2.74 -13.77 8.01
N ARG A 97 -2.81 -12.71 7.20
CA ARG A 97 -3.13 -12.82 5.76
C ARG A 97 -2.01 -13.44 4.95
N GLU A 98 -0.76 -13.13 5.28
CA GLU A 98 0.41 -13.61 4.54
C GLU A 98 0.66 -15.10 4.74
N SER A 99 0.68 -15.57 5.98
CA SER A 99 1.09 -16.93 6.31
C SER A 99 0.30 -17.57 7.44
N ASN A 100 -0.60 -16.82 8.09
CA ASN A 100 -1.18 -17.17 9.39
C ASN A 100 -0.07 -17.47 10.42
N TRP A 101 0.99 -16.64 10.43
CA TRP A 101 2.15 -16.76 11.31
C TRP A 101 2.94 -18.05 11.18
N ARG A 102 2.77 -18.79 10.10
CA ARG A 102 3.50 -20.05 9.88
C ARG A 102 4.89 -19.75 9.28
N TRP A 103 5.91 -20.09 10.04
CA TRP A 103 7.31 -19.89 9.64
C TRP A 103 7.73 -20.70 8.41
N ASN A 104 7.07 -21.83 8.16
CA ASN A 104 7.35 -22.73 7.01
C ASN A 104 6.35 -22.57 5.86
N ALA A 105 5.50 -21.54 5.90
CA ALA A 105 4.55 -21.28 4.81
C ALA A 105 5.30 -21.01 3.50
N THR A 106 4.91 -21.68 2.44
CA THR A 106 5.49 -21.49 1.11
C THR A 106 4.37 -21.30 0.09
N ASN A 107 4.42 -20.21 -0.65
CA ASN A 107 3.54 -20.01 -1.80
C ASN A 107 4.12 -20.78 -2.99
N LYS A 108 3.40 -21.81 -3.44
CA LYS A 108 3.87 -22.71 -4.51
C LYS A 108 4.01 -22.02 -5.87
N SER A 109 3.26 -20.96 -6.11
CA SER A 109 3.30 -20.24 -7.40
C SER A 109 4.40 -19.20 -7.45
N SER A 110 4.59 -18.43 -6.39
CA SER A 110 5.57 -17.33 -6.35
C SER A 110 6.90 -17.72 -5.72
N GLY A 111 6.93 -18.71 -4.83
CA GLY A 111 8.09 -19.05 -4.01
C GLY A 111 8.26 -18.16 -2.78
N ALA A 112 7.28 -17.31 -2.45
CA ALA A 112 7.30 -16.53 -1.21
C ALA A 112 7.31 -17.47 0.01
N TYR A 113 8.07 -17.08 1.06
CA TYR A 113 8.36 -17.97 2.18
C TYR A 113 8.25 -17.30 3.54
N GLY A 114 7.81 -18.11 4.51
CA GLY A 114 7.84 -17.80 5.93
C GLY A 114 6.73 -16.87 6.39
N ILE A 115 6.86 -16.38 7.62
CA ILE A 115 5.88 -15.48 8.25
C ILE A 115 5.61 -14.24 7.38
N PRO A 116 6.64 -13.49 6.92
CA PRO A 116 6.44 -12.27 6.14
C PRO A 116 6.27 -12.52 4.64
N GLN A 117 6.21 -13.77 4.16
CA GLN A 117 6.14 -14.14 2.74
C GLN A 117 7.18 -13.41 1.87
N SER A 118 8.44 -13.49 2.32
CA SER A 118 9.55 -12.84 1.62
C SER A 118 9.76 -13.41 0.21
N LEU A 119 9.95 -12.51 -0.76
CA LEU A 119 10.25 -12.87 -2.14
C LEU A 119 11.43 -12.03 -2.69
N PRO A 120 12.54 -12.63 -3.13
CA PRO A 120 12.94 -14.02 -2.85
C PRO A 120 13.16 -14.26 -1.35
N ALA A 121 12.90 -15.50 -0.92
CA ALA A 121 13.02 -15.93 0.49
C ALA A 121 14.41 -15.67 1.09
N THR A 122 15.46 -15.79 0.28
CA THR A 122 16.86 -15.58 0.65
C THR A 122 17.18 -14.18 1.18
N LYS A 123 16.30 -13.18 0.95
CA LYS A 123 16.44 -11.84 1.54
C LYS A 123 16.48 -11.88 3.06
N MET A 124 15.80 -12.86 3.68
CA MET A 124 15.77 -13.02 5.12
C MET A 124 17.12 -13.41 5.73
N ALA A 125 18.06 -13.90 4.94
CA ALA A 125 19.43 -14.19 5.38
C ALA A 125 20.16 -12.95 5.94
N LYS A 126 19.70 -11.74 5.60
CA LYS A 126 20.22 -10.50 6.17
C LYS A 126 19.96 -10.37 7.68
N ALA A 127 18.94 -11.05 8.19
CA ALA A 127 18.59 -11.02 9.60
C ALA A 127 19.21 -12.18 10.41
N GLY A 128 19.67 -13.22 9.72
CA GLY A 128 20.35 -14.35 10.33
C GLY A 128 20.43 -15.55 9.37
N PRO A 129 21.46 -16.42 9.52
CA PRO A 129 21.64 -17.57 8.64
C PRO A 129 20.56 -18.65 8.84
N ASP A 130 19.90 -18.65 9.98
CA ASP A 130 18.87 -19.59 10.41
C ASP A 130 17.46 -19.21 9.96
N TRP A 131 17.34 -18.20 9.09
CA TRP A 131 16.07 -17.64 8.63
C TRP A 131 15.05 -18.67 8.12
N ARG A 132 15.56 -19.82 7.66
CA ARG A 132 14.69 -20.86 7.08
C ARG A 132 13.88 -21.60 8.13
N THR A 133 14.37 -21.70 9.34
CA THR A 133 13.80 -22.51 10.43
C THR A 133 13.53 -21.73 11.70
N ASN A 134 14.09 -20.53 11.83
CA ASN A 134 13.91 -19.68 13.00
C ASN A 134 12.85 -18.60 12.75
N PRO A 135 11.65 -18.68 13.36
CA PRO A 135 10.61 -17.70 13.20
C PRO A 135 10.99 -16.31 13.71
N GLU A 136 11.83 -16.21 14.75
CA GLU A 136 12.27 -14.90 15.27
C GLU A 136 13.15 -14.16 14.26
N THR A 137 14.01 -14.87 13.53
CA THR A 137 14.82 -14.29 12.47
C THR A 137 13.95 -13.79 11.32
N GLN A 138 12.87 -14.50 11.00
CA GLN A 138 11.89 -14.04 10.00
C GLN A 138 11.14 -12.79 10.47
N VAL A 139 10.74 -12.76 11.74
CA VAL A 139 10.08 -11.60 12.37
C VAL A 139 10.99 -10.37 12.34
N ARG A 140 12.26 -10.51 12.79
CA ARG A 140 13.24 -9.40 12.72
C ARG A 140 13.39 -8.86 11.30
N TRP A 141 13.54 -9.75 10.33
CA TRP A 141 13.65 -9.34 8.94
C TRP A 141 12.40 -8.60 8.47
N GLY A 142 11.21 -9.15 8.74
CA GLY A 142 9.94 -8.58 8.29
C GLY A 142 9.67 -7.20 8.89
N ILE A 143 9.93 -7.01 10.18
CA ILE A 143 9.80 -5.71 10.85
C ILE A 143 10.79 -4.69 10.27
N ASN A 144 12.05 -5.07 10.06
CA ASN A 144 13.03 -4.18 9.44
C ASN A 144 12.68 -3.84 7.99
N TYR A 145 12.09 -4.77 7.24
CA TYR A 145 11.61 -4.52 5.89
C TYR A 145 10.45 -3.51 5.88
N ILE A 146 9.48 -3.67 6.79
CA ILE A 146 8.34 -2.75 6.93
C ILE A 146 8.84 -1.36 7.31
N ASP A 147 9.71 -1.26 8.30
CA ASP A 147 10.33 -0.02 8.75
C ASP A 147 11.01 0.73 7.59
N GLY A 148 11.90 0.05 6.88
CA GLY A 148 12.66 0.66 5.78
C GLY A 148 11.84 0.98 4.53
N ARG A 149 10.70 0.33 4.31
CA ARG A 149 9.89 0.48 3.10
C ARG A 149 8.66 1.35 3.29
N TYR A 150 8.03 1.27 4.45
CA TYR A 150 6.73 1.87 4.73
C TYR A 150 6.73 2.78 5.97
N GLY A 151 7.78 2.71 6.80
CA GLY A 151 7.92 3.45 8.05
C GLY A 151 7.18 2.79 9.22
N SER A 152 6.04 2.14 8.99
CA SER A 152 5.28 1.45 10.04
C SER A 152 4.33 0.40 9.47
N PRO A 153 3.82 -0.54 10.32
CA PRO A 153 2.88 -1.59 9.92
C PRO A 153 1.48 -1.10 9.52
N CYS A 154 1.01 0.01 10.06
CA CYS A 154 -0.25 0.63 9.71
C CYS A 154 -0.09 1.60 8.56
#